data_7b8fb6d70cf528032a33cc553b408dc3
#
_entry.id   7b8fb6d70cf528032a33cc553b408dc3
#
_cell.length_a   1.000
_cell.length_b   1.000
_cell.length_c   1.000
_cell.angle_alpha   90.00
_cell.angle_beta   90.00
_cell.angle_gamma   90.00
#
_symmetry.space_group_name_H-M   'P 1'
#
loop_
_entity.id
_entity.type
_entity.pdbx_description
1 polymer ?
#
loop_
_entity_poly.entity_id
_entity_poly.type
_entity_poly.pdbx_seq_one_letter_code
_entity_poly.pdbx_strand_id
1 'polypeptide(L)'
;TFNNCLNFIADFYLEKTSNLLSSLELPLSNGFTSYVENIGKVENRGFELKATGFLIRDTERRLIWTLTGSLAHNKDEIVKLSDALKSEYSKRLLEGGTLPNKVLREGESQNSIYAVRSMGIDPSTGREMFLKQNGEISYTWDANDRVYCGVSEPKYRGNFSTMFRWRDLSINLSFAYRLGGQLYNSTLASKVENADKRYNVDERVFTDRWQKTGDQTLFKGLNNESSTYATTRFVQDERTLIGQNLYISYEFLNNPWLQKHLGIQTLTLSGDLSDLFYW
;
A
#
# COMPACT_ATOMS: atom_id res chain seq x y z
N THR A 1 -26.51 14.31 -14.03
CA THR A 1 -26.60 13.27 -15.08
C THR A 1 -26.70 13.94 -16.45
N PHE A 2 -25.83 13.57 -17.38
CA PHE A 2 -25.90 14.01 -18.78
C PHE A 2 -26.73 13.00 -19.57
N ASN A 3 -27.92 13.40 -20.04
CA ASN A 3 -28.83 12.58 -20.87
C ASN A 3 -29.03 11.13 -20.37
N ASN A 4 -29.01 10.91 -19.08
CA ASN A 4 -29.02 9.58 -18.45
C ASN A 4 -27.91 8.61 -18.93
N CYS A 5 -26.88 9.12 -19.62
CA CYS A 5 -25.75 8.32 -20.09
C CYS A 5 -24.53 8.42 -19.18
N LEU A 6 -24.40 9.52 -18.42
CA LEU A 6 -23.29 9.75 -17.50
C LEU A 6 -23.82 10.23 -16.14
N ASN A 7 -23.41 9.56 -15.10
CA ASN A 7 -23.59 10.00 -13.72
C ASN A 7 -22.20 10.30 -13.12
N PHE A 8 -22.09 11.49 -12.51
CA PHE A 8 -20.84 11.94 -11.88
C PHE A 8 -21.16 12.43 -10.47
N ILE A 9 -20.35 11.99 -9.51
CA ILE A 9 -20.41 12.37 -8.11
C ILE A 9 -19.01 12.87 -7.72
N ALA A 10 -18.96 14.01 -7.05
CA ALA A 10 -17.72 14.59 -6.52
C ALA A 10 -17.96 15.05 -5.10
N ASP A 11 -17.11 14.57 -4.19
CA ASP A 11 -17.12 14.93 -2.79
C ASP A 11 -15.78 15.56 -2.42
N PHE A 12 -15.80 16.67 -1.69
CA PHE A 12 -14.62 17.34 -1.15
C PHE A 12 -14.79 17.44 0.36
N TYR A 13 -13.74 17.10 1.08
CA TYR A 13 -13.81 17.10 2.54
C TYR A 13 -12.57 17.74 3.18
N LEU A 14 -12.81 18.33 4.35
CA LEU A 14 -11.82 18.81 5.28
C LEU A 14 -12.24 18.36 6.68
N GLU A 15 -11.53 17.42 7.24
CA GLU A 15 -11.79 16.89 8.58
C GLU A 15 -10.68 17.34 9.54
N LYS A 16 -11.08 17.86 10.70
CA LYS A 16 -10.16 18.29 11.76
C LYS A 16 -10.45 17.49 13.01
N THR A 17 -9.55 16.60 13.33
CA THR A 17 -9.63 15.82 14.57
C THR A 17 -8.77 16.48 15.64
N SER A 18 -9.37 16.82 16.77
CA SER A 18 -8.68 17.34 17.94
C SER A 18 -8.82 16.36 19.12
N ASN A 19 -7.92 16.45 20.06
CA ASN A 19 -7.90 15.57 21.24
C ASN A 19 -7.81 14.08 20.87
N LEU A 20 -7.05 13.77 19.84
CA LEU A 20 -6.80 12.39 19.43
C LEU A 20 -6.04 11.67 20.54
N LEU A 21 -6.57 10.54 21.01
CA LEU A 21 -5.96 9.74 22.08
C LEU A 21 -5.04 8.68 21.46
N SER A 22 -3.86 8.51 22.05
CA SER A 22 -2.95 7.40 21.72
C SER A 22 -2.35 6.82 22.97
N SER A 23 -2.00 5.55 22.91
CA SER A 23 -1.28 4.85 23.94
C SER A 23 0.21 5.15 23.82
N LEU A 24 0.83 5.62 24.90
CA LEU A 24 2.26 5.78 25.05
C LEU A 24 2.81 4.64 25.91
N GLU A 25 3.87 4.01 25.43
CA GLU A 25 4.57 2.98 26.18
C GLU A 25 5.36 3.59 27.35
N LEU A 26 5.26 2.97 28.51
CA LEU A 26 6.02 3.36 29.69
C LEU A 26 7.15 2.36 29.96
N PRO A 27 8.27 2.83 30.56
CA PRO A 27 9.26 1.93 31.11
C PRO A 27 8.63 0.96 32.11
N LEU A 28 9.00 -0.31 32.05
CA LEU A 28 8.49 -1.36 32.93
C LEU A 28 8.66 -1.07 34.43
N SER A 29 9.58 -0.19 34.81
CA SER A 29 9.81 0.30 36.17
C SER A 29 8.58 1.01 36.77
N ASN A 30 7.64 1.49 35.97
CA ASN A 30 6.48 2.23 36.45
C ASN A 30 5.28 1.34 36.80
N GLY A 31 5.39 0.03 36.63
CA GLY A 31 4.31 -0.93 36.92
C GLY A 31 3.15 -0.95 35.93
N PHE A 32 3.18 -0.06 34.94
CA PHE A 32 2.22 0.01 33.83
C PHE A 32 2.99 -0.07 32.51
N THR A 33 2.44 -0.77 31.53
CA THR A 33 3.05 -0.93 30.20
C THR A 33 2.79 0.27 29.29
N SER A 34 1.69 0.98 29.49
CA SER A 34 1.31 2.13 28.69
C SER A 34 0.30 3.01 29.42
N TYR A 35 0.17 4.25 28.98
CA TYR A 35 -0.92 5.15 29.36
C TYR A 35 -1.48 5.84 28.11
N VAL A 36 -2.71 6.32 28.21
CA VAL A 36 -3.38 7.02 27.11
C VAL A 36 -3.21 8.53 27.29
N GLU A 37 -2.71 9.20 26.25
CA GLU A 37 -2.53 10.65 26.24
C GLU A 37 -3.16 11.27 25.02
N ASN A 38 -3.50 12.55 25.13
CA ASN A 38 -3.94 13.37 24.02
C ASN A 38 -2.75 13.69 23.09
N ILE A 39 -2.76 13.12 21.89
CA ILE A 39 -1.65 13.24 20.96
C ILE A 39 -1.67 14.51 20.12
N GLY A 40 -2.77 15.30 20.19
CA GLY A 40 -2.81 16.58 19.51
C GLY A 40 -3.92 16.72 18.48
N LYS A 41 -3.59 17.30 17.33
CA LYS A 41 -4.53 17.62 16.25
C LYS A 41 -4.03 17.09 14.93
N VAL A 42 -4.95 16.48 14.17
CA VAL A 42 -4.70 15.98 12.81
C VAL A 42 -5.75 16.59 11.89
N GLU A 43 -5.34 16.97 10.71
CA GLU A 43 -6.19 17.44 9.63
C GLU A 43 -6.12 16.47 8.45
N ASN A 44 -7.28 16.05 7.93
CA ASN A 44 -7.43 15.28 6.72
C ASN A 44 -8.13 16.14 5.68
N ARG A 45 -7.61 16.22 4.47
CA ARG A 45 -8.23 16.91 3.35
C ARG A 45 -8.13 16.06 2.10
N GLY A 46 -9.22 16.04 1.34
CA GLY A 46 -9.21 15.23 0.14
C GLY A 46 -10.43 15.44 -0.73
N PHE A 47 -10.49 14.62 -1.77
CA PHE A 47 -11.64 14.55 -2.65
C PHE A 47 -11.86 13.11 -3.09
N GLU A 48 -13.12 12.83 -3.41
CA GLU A 48 -13.57 11.58 -3.98
C GLU A 48 -14.39 11.86 -5.23
N LEU A 49 -14.08 11.18 -6.32
CA LEU A 49 -14.78 11.28 -7.59
C LEU A 49 -15.27 9.90 -7.98
N LYS A 50 -16.52 9.84 -8.45
CA LYS A 50 -17.09 8.62 -9.03
C LYS A 50 -17.83 8.97 -10.31
N ALA A 51 -17.52 8.25 -11.38
CA ALA A 51 -18.18 8.39 -12.67
C ALA A 51 -18.74 7.04 -13.10
N THR A 52 -19.99 7.04 -13.55
CA THR A 52 -20.63 5.86 -14.15
C THR A 52 -21.19 6.27 -15.50
N GLY A 53 -20.71 5.61 -16.55
CA GLY A 53 -21.12 5.87 -17.93
C GLY A 53 -21.74 4.64 -18.57
N PHE A 54 -22.85 4.84 -19.30
CA PHE A 54 -23.43 3.82 -20.16
C PHE A 54 -22.81 3.98 -21.55
N LEU A 55 -21.95 3.04 -21.95
CA LEU A 55 -21.36 3.00 -23.28
C LEU A 55 -22.40 2.56 -24.32
N ILE A 56 -23.23 1.59 -23.94
CA ILE A 56 -24.34 1.09 -24.73
C ILE A 56 -25.56 0.92 -23.82
N ARG A 57 -26.70 1.40 -24.26
CA ARG A 57 -27.99 1.20 -23.61
C ARG A 57 -29.05 0.97 -24.67
N ASP A 58 -29.15 -0.25 -25.14
CA ASP A 58 -30.13 -0.67 -26.14
C ASP A 58 -31.14 -1.63 -25.48
N THR A 59 -32.31 -1.10 -25.17
CA THR A 59 -33.38 -1.87 -24.51
C THR A 59 -34.04 -2.86 -25.46
N GLU A 60 -34.09 -2.59 -26.78
CA GLU A 60 -34.70 -3.49 -27.75
C GLU A 60 -33.85 -4.75 -27.93
N ARG A 61 -32.51 -4.58 -28.01
CA ARG A 61 -31.57 -5.70 -28.10
C ARG A 61 -31.21 -6.28 -26.75
N ARG A 62 -31.73 -5.72 -25.65
CA ARG A 62 -31.40 -6.09 -24.28
C ARG A 62 -29.87 -6.07 -24.03
N LEU A 63 -29.23 -5.00 -24.55
CA LEU A 63 -27.78 -4.81 -24.48
C LEU A 63 -27.46 -3.58 -23.63
N ILE A 64 -26.73 -3.79 -22.54
CA ILE A 64 -26.29 -2.75 -21.65
C ILE A 64 -24.78 -2.94 -21.42
N TRP A 65 -24.02 -1.89 -21.60
CA TRP A 65 -22.61 -1.85 -21.24
C TRP A 65 -22.32 -0.61 -20.44
N THR A 66 -21.84 -0.81 -19.21
CA THR A 66 -21.60 0.25 -18.24
C THR A 66 -20.15 0.22 -17.79
N LEU A 67 -19.52 1.40 -17.71
CA LEU A 67 -18.24 1.61 -17.04
C LEU A 67 -18.46 2.43 -15.79
N THR A 68 -17.81 2.02 -14.69
CA THR A 68 -17.77 2.78 -13.45
C THR A 68 -16.31 2.96 -13.05
N GLY A 69 -15.92 4.19 -12.74
CA GLY A 69 -14.62 4.53 -12.21
C GLY A 69 -14.74 5.36 -10.95
N SER A 70 -13.84 5.17 -10.01
CA SER A 70 -13.68 6.01 -8.82
C SER A 70 -12.24 6.43 -8.62
N LEU A 71 -12.04 7.61 -8.08
CA LEU A 71 -10.74 8.18 -7.74
C LEU A 71 -10.86 8.85 -6.37
N ALA A 72 -10.03 8.48 -5.43
CA ALA A 72 -9.92 9.13 -4.14
C ALA A 72 -8.49 9.65 -3.93
N HIS A 73 -8.39 10.85 -3.38
CA HIS A 73 -7.16 11.47 -2.91
C HIS A 73 -7.37 11.93 -1.47
N ASN A 74 -6.45 11.57 -0.59
CA ASN A 74 -6.41 12.06 0.79
C ASN A 74 -5.00 12.56 1.11
N LYS A 75 -4.92 13.65 1.86
CA LYS A 75 -3.70 14.14 2.50
C LYS A 75 -4.00 14.37 3.96
N ASP A 76 -3.35 13.61 4.81
CA ASP A 76 -3.33 13.83 6.25
C ASP A 76 -2.14 14.69 6.67
N GLU A 77 -2.31 15.48 7.73
CA GLU A 77 -1.25 16.31 8.29
C GLU A 77 -1.41 16.42 9.80
N ILE A 78 -0.35 16.17 10.53
CA ILE A 78 -0.30 16.37 11.97
C ILE A 78 -0.09 17.87 12.22
N VAL A 79 -1.16 18.55 12.67
CA VAL A 79 -1.12 19.99 12.93
C VAL A 79 -0.42 20.32 14.24
N LYS A 80 -0.61 19.47 15.26
CA LYS A 80 -0.02 19.67 16.59
C LYS A 80 0.17 18.33 17.30
N LEU A 81 1.33 18.18 17.93
CA LEU A 81 1.65 17.06 18.84
C LEU A 81 1.83 17.57 20.26
N SER A 82 1.52 16.73 21.24
CA SER A 82 1.87 16.99 22.64
C SER A 82 3.39 16.94 22.83
N ASP A 83 3.91 17.66 23.84
CA ASP A 83 5.35 17.71 24.08
C ASP A 83 5.90 16.35 24.54
N ALA A 84 5.10 15.56 25.23
CA ALA A 84 5.43 14.17 25.59
C ALA A 84 5.68 13.33 24.34
N LEU A 85 4.78 13.39 23.36
CA LEU A 85 4.95 12.67 22.09
C LEU A 85 6.12 13.17 21.25
N LYS A 86 6.35 14.48 21.20
CA LYS A 86 7.54 15.02 20.52
C LYS A 86 8.83 14.43 21.08
N SER A 87 8.91 14.36 22.42
CA SER A 87 10.06 13.75 23.11
C SER A 87 10.18 12.25 22.80
N GLU A 88 9.08 11.52 22.87
CA GLU A 88 9.04 10.09 22.60
C GLU A 88 9.46 9.75 21.16
N TYR A 89 8.86 10.42 20.17
CA TYR A 89 9.20 10.18 18.77
C TYR A 89 10.60 10.66 18.40
N SER A 90 11.12 11.69 19.07
CA SER A 90 12.52 12.08 18.91
C SER A 90 13.47 10.99 19.39
N LYS A 91 13.15 10.29 20.47
CA LYS A 91 13.92 9.13 20.95
C LYS A 91 13.80 7.95 19.99
N ARG A 92 12.57 7.62 19.57
CA ARG A 92 12.32 6.51 18.61
C ARG A 92 13.04 6.72 17.28
N LEU A 93 13.22 7.97 16.85
CA LEU A 93 13.97 8.26 15.65
C LEU A 93 15.43 7.84 15.76
N LEU A 94 16.01 7.84 16.96
CA LEU A 94 17.38 7.44 17.24
C LEU A 94 17.55 5.93 17.52
N GLU A 95 16.47 5.19 17.66
CA GLU A 95 16.52 3.75 17.89
C GLU A 95 16.86 2.98 16.60
N GLY A 96 17.79 2.06 16.66
CA GLY A 96 18.11 1.13 15.58
C GLY A 96 16.98 0.11 15.37
N GLY A 97 16.74 -0.27 14.11
CA GLY A 97 15.78 -1.32 13.79
C GLY A 97 15.90 -1.76 12.34
N THR A 98 15.59 -3.03 12.06
CA THR A 98 15.60 -3.59 10.70
C THR A 98 14.41 -3.12 9.86
N LEU A 99 13.40 -2.54 10.52
CA LEU A 99 12.24 -1.91 9.89
C LEU A 99 12.20 -0.43 10.30
N PRO A 100 11.57 0.45 9.50
CA PRO A 100 11.35 1.83 9.86
C PRO A 100 10.49 1.94 11.12
N ASN A 101 10.95 2.70 12.11
CA ASN A 101 10.14 3.04 13.26
C ASN A 101 9.04 4.03 12.84
N LYS A 102 7.84 3.87 13.42
CA LYS A 102 6.81 4.89 13.27
C LYS A 102 7.23 6.14 14.04
N VAL A 103 7.32 7.25 13.33
CA VAL A 103 7.68 8.56 13.89
C VAL A 103 6.65 9.58 13.43
N LEU A 104 6.10 10.35 14.38
CA LEU A 104 5.16 11.42 14.09
C LEU A 104 5.86 12.78 14.25
N ARG A 105 5.63 13.68 13.29
CA ARG A 105 6.13 15.06 13.32
C ARG A 105 5.06 16.04 12.87
N GLU A 106 5.04 17.21 13.47
CA GLU A 106 4.17 18.31 13.04
C GLU A 106 4.49 18.72 11.59
N GLY A 107 3.46 18.97 10.80
CA GLY A 107 3.57 19.29 9.38
C GLY A 107 3.70 18.08 8.44
N GLU A 108 3.75 16.87 8.98
CA GLU A 108 3.89 15.65 8.21
C GLU A 108 2.69 14.71 8.36
N SER A 109 2.63 13.69 7.48
CA SER A 109 1.62 12.63 7.57
C SER A 109 1.91 11.68 8.74
N GLN A 110 0.85 11.12 9.31
CA GLN A 110 0.94 10.02 10.30
C GLN A 110 1.59 8.76 9.72
N ASN A 111 1.64 8.65 8.40
CA ASN A 111 2.16 7.52 7.65
C ASN A 111 3.53 7.81 7.01
N SER A 112 4.26 8.80 7.53
CA SER A 112 5.61 9.16 7.09
C SER A 112 6.61 8.03 7.33
N ILE A 113 7.45 7.76 6.33
CA ILE A 113 8.51 6.76 6.39
C ILE A 113 9.85 7.47 6.58
N TYR A 114 10.63 6.98 7.56
CA TYR A 114 11.99 7.46 7.82
C TYR A 114 12.99 6.32 7.72
N ALA A 115 14.04 6.51 6.95
CA ALA A 115 15.12 5.55 6.79
C ALA A 115 16.46 6.27 6.56
N VAL A 116 17.57 5.58 6.80
CA VAL A 116 18.90 6.12 6.49
C VAL A 116 19.14 6.02 4.99
N ARG A 117 19.68 7.09 4.40
CA ARG A 117 19.93 7.14 2.96
C ARG A 117 21.04 6.17 2.57
N SER A 118 20.69 5.18 1.77
CA SER A 118 21.61 4.21 1.19
C SER A 118 22.12 4.66 -0.18
N MET A 119 23.40 4.49 -0.44
CA MET A 119 24.02 4.65 -1.76
C MET A 119 24.16 3.31 -2.49
N GLY A 120 23.56 2.25 -1.94
CA GLY A 120 23.65 0.89 -2.48
C GLY A 120 24.79 0.09 -1.90
N ILE A 121 25.07 -1.03 -2.53
CA ILE A 121 26.16 -1.93 -2.17
C ILE A 121 27.43 -1.53 -2.94
N ASP A 122 28.52 -1.34 -2.21
CA ASP A 122 29.83 -1.07 -2.80
C ASP A 122 30.31 -2.29 -3.62
N PRO A 123 30.50 -2.14 -4.95
CA PRO A 123 30.94 -3.25 -5.79
C PRO A 123 32.31 -3.81 -5.41
N SER A 124 33.15 -3.06 -4.73
CA SER A 124 34.50 -3.49 -4.35
C SER A 124 34.52 -4.36 -3.09
N THR A 125 33.61 -4.11 -2.14
CA THR A 125 33.63 -4.72 -0.80
C THR A 125 32.38 -5.52 -0.44
N GLY A 126 31.28 -5.36 -1.19
CA GLY A 126 29.99 -5.99 -0.88
C GLY A 126 29.29 -5.42 0.36
N ARG A 127 29.76 -4.29 0.87
CA ARG A 127 29.18 -3.59 2.05
C ARG A 127 28.22 -2.50 1.60
N GLU A 128 27.21 -2.23 2.40
CA GLU A 128 26.29 -1.10 2.17
C GLU A 128 26.99 0.23 2.49
N MET A 129 26.81 1.20 1.61
CA MET A 129 27.27 2.58 1.77
C MET A 129 26.10 3.47 2.17
N PHE A 130 26.30 4.34 3.14
CA PHE A 130 25.32 5.28 3.65
C PHE A 130 25.76 6.72 3.38
N LEU A 131 24.80 7.57 3.00
CA LEU A 131 25.03 9.01 2.87
C LEU A 131 24.62 9.69 4.18
N LYS A 132 25.58 10.27 4.87
CA LYS A 132 25.35 11.05 6.09
C LYS A 132 24.69 12.40 5.80
N GLN A 133 24.13 13.04 6.81
CA GLN A 133 23.53 14.37 6.67
C GLN A 133 24.53 15.45 6.24
N ASN A 134 25.80 15.29 6.60
CA ASN A 134 26.90 16.20 6.19
C ASN A 134 27.41 15.93 4.74
N GLY A 135 26.83 14.97 4.02
CA GLY A 135 27.21 14.62 2.65
C GLY A 135 28.36 13.62 2.53
N GLU A 136 28.93 13.15 3.63
CA GLU A 136 29.98 12.12 3.60
C GLU A 136 29.41 10.73 3.39
N ILE A 137 30.17 9.85 2.74
CA ILE A 137 29.84 8.42 2.60
C ILE A 137 30.45 7.66 3.78
N SER A 138 29.65 6.78 4.39
CA SER A 138 30.04 5.92 5.50
C SER A 138 29.62 4.49 5.24
N TYR A 139 30.36 3.53 5.80
CA TYR A 139 29.96 2.11 5.86
C TYR A 139 29.29 1.74 7.19
N THR A 140 29.06 2.74 8.04
CA THR A 140 28.40 2.55 9.34
C THR A 140 27.03 3.23 9.30
N TRP A 141 25.99 2.45 9.57
CA TRP A 141 24.64 2.97 9.73
C TRP A 141 24.54 3.81 11.01
N ASP A 142 23.92 4.98 10.90
CA ASP A 142 23.67 5.87 12.05
C ASP A 142 22.22 6.36 12.00
N ALA A 143 21.51 6.21 13.11
CA ALA A 143 20.12 6.67 13.22
C ALA A 143 19.96 8.19 13.04
N ASN A 144 20.99 8.98 13.35
CA ASN A 144 21.00 10.43 13.16
C ASN A 144 20.93 10.82 11.67
N ASP A 145 21.32 9.92 10.76
CA ASP A 145 21.31 10.16 9.31
C ASP A 145 19.97 9.79 8.64
N ARG A 146 18.92 9.50 9.42
CA ARG A 146 17.59 9.25 8.86
C ARG A 146 17.03 10.48 8.17
N VAL A 147 16.40 10.23 7.04
CA VAL A 147 15.70 11.23 6.22
C VAL A 147 14.26 10.81 6.01
N TYR A 148 13.42 11.79 5.73
CA TYR A 148 12.06 11.56 5.26
C TYR A 148 12.09 10.91 3.87
N CYS A 149 11.40 9.79 3.72
CA CYS A 149 11.40 8.97 2.49
C CYS A 149 10.05 8.98 1.77
N GLY A 150 9.07 9.69 2.29
CA GLY A 150 7.72 9.77 1.73
C GLY A 150 6.66 9.20 2.68
N VAL A 151 5.50 8.90 2.12
CA VAL A 151 4.29 8.51 2.86
C VAL A 151 3.81 7.16 2.36
N SER A 152 3.48 6.24 3.27
CA SER A 152 2.95 4.92 2.91
C SER A 152 1.49 4.95 2.43
N GLU A 153 0.78 6.05 2.60
CA GLU A 153 -0.55 6.23 2.02
C GLU A 153 -0.45 6.60 0.53
N PRO A 154 -1.15 5.91 -0.38
CA PRO A 154 -1.12 6.25 -1.79
C PRO A 154 -1.78 7.61 -2.04
N LYS A 155 -1.17 8.43 -2.90
CA LYS A 155 -1.73 9.73 -3.29
C LYS A 155 -3.07 9.60 -3.98
N TYR A 156 -3.21 8.56 -4.80
CA TYR A 156 -4.43 8.25 -5.53
C TYR A 156 -4.76 6.79 -5.39
N ARG A 157 -6.02 6.51 -5.07
CA ARG A 157 -6.58 5.16 -5.03
C ARG A 157 -7.96 5.15 -5.63
N GLY A 158 -8.38 4.02 -6.14
CA GLY A 158 -9.72 3.88 -6.68
C GLY A 158 -9.96 2.50 -7.26
N ASN A 159 -11.15 2.40 -7.83
CA ASN A 159 -11.59 1.19 -8.50
C ASN A 159 -12.12 1.56 -9.88
N PHE A 160 -12.02 0.66 -10.83
CA PHE A 160 -12.81 0.71 -12.04
C PHE A 160 -13.43 -0.65 -12.33
N SER A 161 -14.62 -0.63 -12.87
CA SER A 161 -15.34 -1.84 -13.21
C SER A 161 -16.10 -1.66 -14.51
N THR A 162 -16.28 -2.76 -15.22
CA THR A 162 -17.12 -2.82 -16.42
C THR A 162 -18.18 -3.89 -16.22
N MET A 163 -19.43 -3.54 -16.50
CA MET A 163 -20.56 -4.45 -16.51
C MET A 163 -21.11 -4.52 -17.92
N PHE A 164 -21.07 -5.69 -18.50
CA PHE A 164 -21.64 -6.00 -19.79
C PHE A 164 -22.81 -6.97 -19.63
N ARG A 165 -23.99 -6.59 -20.09
CA ARG A 165 -25.16 -7.44 -20.10
C ARG A 165 -25.72 -7.52 -21.51
N TRP A 166 -25.84 -8.73 -22.02
CA TRP A 166 -26.48 -9.00 -23.29
C TRP A 166 -27.48 -10.13 -23.15
N ARG A 167 -28.77 -9.76 -23.28
CA ARG A 167 -29.90 -10.66 -23.02
C ARG A 167 -29.78 -11.28 -21.62
N ASP A 168 -29.50 -12.56 -21.55
CA ASP A 168 -29.47 -13.35 -20.33
C ASP A 168 -28.04 -13.58 -19.82
N LEU A 169 -27.01 -13.12 -20.56
CA LEU A 169 -25.61 -13.15 -20.18
C LEU A 169 -25.23 -11.85 -19.48
N SER A 170 -24.61 -11.95 -18.32
CA SER A 170 -24.03 -10.83 -17.59
C SER A 170 -22.56 -11.11 -17.26
N ILE A 171 -21.70 -10.15 -17.51
CA ILE A 171 -20.28 -10.18 -17.19
C ILE A 171 -19.94 -8.92 -16.39
N ASN A 172 -19.30 -9.10 -15.26
CA ASN A 172 -18.77 -7.99 -14.45
C ASN A 172 -17.28 -8.24 -14.18
N LEU A 173 -16.46 -7.22 -14.46
CA LEU A 173 -15.02 -7.27 -14.24
C LEU A 173 -14.62 -6.02 -13.45
N SER A 174 -13.89 -6.20 -12.36
CA SER A 174 -13.49 -5.13 -11.46
C SER A 174 -12.00 -5.13 -11.15
N PHE A 175 -11.46 -3.92 -11.01
CA PHE A 175 -10.07 -3.67 -10.73
C PHE A 175 -9.94 -2.61 -9.62
N ALA A 176 -8.88 -2.72 -8.82
CA ALA A 176 -8.46 -1.67 -7.91
C ALA A 176 -7.08 -1.15 -8.30
N TYR A 177 -6.80 0.11 -8.00
CA TYR A 177 -5.48 0.69 -8.22
C TYR A 177 -5.06 1.58 -7.05
N ARG A 178 -3.73 1.64 -6.83
CA ARG A 178 -3.08 2.49 -5.83
C ARG A 178 -1.82 3.09 -6.46
N LEU A 179 -1.67 4.39 -6.36
CA LEU A 179 -0.59 5.12 -7.04
C LEU A 179 0.01 6.22 -6.16
N GLY A 180 1.31 6.37 -6.21
CA GLY A 180 2.03 7.53 -5.71
C GLY A 180 2.29 7.53 -4.20
N GLY A 181 2.14 6.41 -3.50
CA GLY A 181 2.67 6.17 -2.16
C GLY A 181 4.10 5.63 -2.21
N GLN A 182 4.72 5.50 -1.05
CA GLN A 182 5.97 4.76 -0.86
C GLN A 182 5.70 3.54 0.00
N LEU A 183 6.39 2.46 -0.29
CA LEU A 183 6.32 1.21 0.46
C LEU A 183 7.72 0.85 0.95
N TYR A 184 7.85 0.60 2.25
CA TYR A 184 9.05 -0.08 2.74
C TYR A 184 8.88 -1.59 2.53
N ASN A 185 9.67 -2.18 1.64
CA ASN A 185 9.58 -3.60 1.34
C ASN A 185 10.22 -4.45 2.47
N SER A 186 9.43 -4.64 3.53
CA SER A 186 9.83 -5.39 4.71
C SER A 186 10.13 -6.86 4.39
N THR A 187 9.50 -7.42 3.36
CA THR A 187 9.74 -8.80 2.90
C THR A 187 11.16 -8.93 2.34
N LEU A 188 11.58 -8.02 1.45
CA LEU A 188 12.97 -8.03 0.95
C LEU A 188 13.97 -7.80 2.08
N ALA A 189 13.70 -6.85 2.98
CA ALA A 189 14.59 -6.56 4.10
C ALA A 189 14.72 -7.74 5.07
N SER A 190 13.63 -8.43 5.41
CA SER A 190 13.62 -9.48 6.44
C SER A 190 13.88 -10.88 5.87
N LYS A 191 13.33 -11.21 4.69
CA LYS A 191 13.34 -12.55 4.13
C LYS A 191 14.45 -12.78 3.11
N VAL A 192 15.03 -11.71 2.56
CA VAL A 192 16.15 -11.80 1.63
C VAL A 192 17.41 -11.21 2.26
N GLU A 193 17.43 -9.93 2.63
CA GLU A 193 18.63 -9.26 3.15
C GLU A 193 19.09 -9.82 4.51
N ASN A 194 18.17 -9.87 5.49
CA ASN A 194 18.45 -10.35 6.85
C ASN A 194 17.94 -11.79 7.06
N ALA A 195 17.82 -12.58 5.98
CA ALA A 195 17.31 -13.95 6.07
C ALA A 195 18.18 -14.82 6.97
N ASP A 196 17.56 -15.63 7.82
CA ASP A 196 18.26 -16.64 8.61
C ASP A 196 18.54 -17.87 7.74
N LYS A 197 19.78 -18.01 7.34
CA LYS A 197 20.26 -19.06 6.43
C LYS A 197 20.17 -20.50 7.00
N ARG A 198 19.81 -20.65 8.26
CA ARG A 198 19.60 -21.97 8.91
C ARG A 198 18.26 -22.61 8.51
N TYR A 199 17.36 -21.83 7.93
CA TYR A 199 16.04 -22.27 7.48
C TYR A 199 15.94 -22.25 5.95
N ASN A 200 14.82 -22.75 5.43
CA ASN A 200 14.51 -22.60 4.03
C ASN A 200 14.26 -21.12 3.70
N VAL A 201 15.02 -20.60 2.74
CA VAL A 201 15.04 -19.18 2.38
C VAL A 201 14.71 -18.99 0.90
N ASP A 202 14.39 -17.75 0.53
CA ASP A 202 14.19 -17.33 -0.85
C ASP A 202 15.50 -17.51 -1.66
N GLU A 203 15.39 -17.94 -2.92
CA GLU A 203 16.53 -18.15 -3.81
C GLU A 203 17.39 -16.89 -3.96
N ARG A 204 16.78 -15.70 -3.94
CA ARG A 204 17.47 -14.40 -4.02
C ARG A 204 18.48 -14.16 -2.89
N VAL A 205 18.37 -14.91 -1.79
CA VAL A 205 19.39 -14.90 -0.71
C VAL A 205 20.75 -15.32 -1.22
N PHE A 206 20.80 -16.12 -2.29
CA PHE A 206 22.04 -16.63 -2.87
C PHE A 206 22.35 -16.06 -4.25
N THR A 207 21.34 -15.79 -5.08
CA THR A 207 21.51 -15.38 -6.47
C THR A 207 21.76 -13.89 -6.63
N ASP A 208 21.08 -13.04 -5.83
CA ASP A 208 21.02 -11.59 -6.05
C ASP A 208 21.95 -10.81 -5.12
N ARG A 209 22.84 -11.50 -4.42
CA ARG A 209 23.81 -10.90 -3.52
C ARG A 209 25.16 -10.68 -4.18
N TRP A 210 25.91 -9.74 -3.62
CA TRP A 210 27.30 -9.53 -3.95
C TRP A 210 28.13 -10.79 -3.63
N GLN A 211 28.88 -11.29 -4.60
CA GLN A 211 29.73 -12.49 -4.51
C GLN A 211 31.20 -12.19 -4.73
N LYS A 212 31.50 -11.25 -5.63
CA LYS A 212 32.90 -10.91 -6.01
C LYS A 212 33.00 -9.42 -6.37
N THR A 213 34.22 -8.92 -6.31
CA THR A 213 34.58 -7.54 -6.70
C THR A 213 34.08 -7.23 -8.11
N GLY A 214 33.35 -6.11 -8.23
CA GLY A 214 32.73 -5.66 -9.47
C GLY A 214 31.23 -5.97 -9.59
N ASP A 215 30.67 -6.84 -8.74
CA ASP A 215 29.26 -7.15 -8.77
C ASP A 215 28.40 -5.95 -8.36
N GLN A 216 27.40 -5.62 -9.19
CA GLN A 216 26.40 -4.60 -8.90
C GLN A 216 25.12 -5.31 -8.46
N THR A 217 24.80 -5.26 -7.19
CA THR A 217 23.70 -6.02 -6.60
C THR A 217 22.88 -5.19 -5.64
N LEU A 218 21.63 -5.63 -5.40
CA LEU A 218 20.74 -4.98 -4.43
C LEU A 218 21.08 -5.41 -2.98
N PHE A 219 21.64 -6.61 -2.78
CA PHE A 219 21.86 -7.19 -1.45
C PHE A 219 23.36 -7.31 -1.15
N LYS A 220 23.71 -7.08 0.12
CA LYS A 220 25.10 -7.18 0.60
C LYS A 220 25.66 -8.60 0.49
N GLY A 221 26.98 -8.72 0.52
CA GLY A 221 27.66 -10.02 0.49
C GLY A 221 27.26 -10.94 1.64
N LEU A 222 27.23 -12.24 1.39
CA LEU A 222 26.92 -13.27 2.41
C LEU A 222 27.86 -13.26 3.61
N ASN A 223 29.11 -12.82 3.40
CA ASN A 223 30.12 -12.73 4.45
C ASN A 223 29.84 -11.59 5.46
N ASN A 224 28.95 -10.68 5.13
CA ASN A 224 28.54 -9.62 6.03
C ASN A 224 27.33 -10.08 6.86
N GLU A 225 27.59 -10.64 8.04
CA GLU A 225 26.55 -11.17 8.94
C GLU A 225 25.86 -10.11 9.80
N SER A 226 26.31 -8.85 9.77
CA SER A 226 25.64 -7.78 10.51
C SER A 226 24.21 -7.58 10.02
N SER A 227 23.27 -7.36 10.92
CA SER A 227 21.89 -7.01 10.52
C SER A 227 21.86 -5.69 9.77
N THR A 228 21.14 -5.67 8.64
CA THR A 228 20.86 -4.43 7.91
C THR A 228 19.69 -3.75 8.57
N TYR A 229 19.90 -2.53 9.04
CA TYR A 229 18.85 -1.67 9.59
C TYR A 229 18.05 -0.98 8.48
N ALA A 230 17.01 -0.24 8.86
CA ALA A 230 16.13 0.44 7.91
C ALA A 230 16.88 1.46 7.05
N THR A 231 16.89 1.23 5.72
CA THR A 231 17.55 2.08 4.73
C THR A 231 16.63 2.37 3.55
N THR A 232 16.93 3.43 2.81
CA THR A 232 16.16 3.80 1.60
C THR A 232 16.24 2.77 0.49
N ARG A 233 17.15 1.81 0.55
CA ARG A 233 17.29 0.73 -0.44
C ARG A 233 16.04 -0.14 -0.56
N PHE A 234 15.26 -0.23 0.52
CA PHE A 234 14.00 -0.98 0.58
C PHE A 234 12.75 -0.10 0.48
N VAL A 235 12.91 1.20 0.29
CA VAL A 235 11.80 2.11 0.02
C VAL A 235 11.53 2.08 -1.48
N GLN A 236 10.30 1.75 -1.84
CA GLN A 236 9.83 1.60 -3.23
C GLN A 236 8.60 2.44 -3.46
N ASP A 237 8.41 2.90 -4.69
CA ASP A 237 7.16 3.55 -5.10
C ASP A 237 6.03 2.53 -5.15
N GLU A 238 4.89 2.88 -4.57
CA GLU A 238 3.68 2.07 -4.69
C GLU A 238 2.96 2.41 -5.99
N ARG A 239 2.90 1.43 -6.89
CA ARG A 239 2.13 1.47 -8.13
C ARG A 239 1.51 0.10 -8.30
N THR A 240 0.24 -0.02 -7.96
CA THR A 240 -0.42 -1.31 -7.89
C THR A 240 -1.67 -1.31 -8.73
N LEU A 241 -1.87 -2.36 -9.52
CA LEU A 241 -3.11 -2.69 -10.19
C LEU A 241 -3.53 -4.10 -9.79
N ILE A 242 -4.72 -4.23 -9.26
CA ILE A 242 -5.28 -5.49 -8.76
C ILE A 242 -6.49 -5.86 -9.61
N GLY A 243 -6.46 -7.03 -10.25
CA GLY A 243 -7.64 -7.64 -10.82
C GLY A 243 -8.45 -8.27 -9.69
N GLN A 244 -9.55 -7.63 -9.29
CA GLN A 244 -10.27 -8.02 -8.08
C GLN A 244 -11.20 -9.19 -8.33
N ASN A 245 -12.06 -9.06 -9.36
CA ASN A 245 -13.14 -10.02 -9.56
C ASN A 245 -13.56 -10.07 -11.02
N LEU A 246 -13.84 -11.28 -11.49
CA LEU A 246 -14.55 -11.58 -12.73
C LEU A 246 -15.77 -12.42 -12.38
N TYR A 247 -16.95 -11.84 -12.56
CA TYR A 247 -18.24 -12.51 -12.39
C TYR A 247 -18.91 -12.71 -13.73
N ILE A 248 -19.31 -13.93 -14.05
CA ILE A 248 -20.07 -14.29 -15.24
C ILE A 248 -21.32 -15.01 -14.81
N SER A 249 -22.47 -14.62 -15.34
CA SER A 249 -23.72 -15.33 -15.09
C SER A 249 -24.56 -15.44 -16.36
N TYR A 250 -25.24 -16.55 -16.48
CA TYR A 250 -26.23 -16.81 -17.52
C TYR A 250 -27.54 -17.25 -16.90
N GLU A 251 -28.62 -16.58 -17.28
CA GLU A 251 -29.96 -16.80 -16.75
C GLU A 251 -30.85 -17.47 -17.80
N PHE A 252 -31.25 -18.71 -17.54
CA PHE A 252 -32.21 -19.45 -18.36
C PHE A 252 -33.63 -19.09 -17.93
N LEU A 253 -34.23 -18.12 -18.62
CA LEU A 253 -35.61 -17.65 -18.36
C LEU A 253 -36.59 -18.43 -19.24
N ASN A 254 -37.66 -18.98 -18.61
CA ASN A 254 -38.77 -19.62 -19.27
C ASN A 254 -38.35 -20.68 -20.32
N ASN A 255 -37.26 -21.40 -20.06
CA ASN A 255 -36.79 -22.46 -20.96
C ASN A 255 -37.82 -23.61 -20.98
N PRO A 256 -38.42 -24.00 -22.14
CA PRO A 256 -39.46 -24.99 -22.22
C PRO A 256 -39.03 -26.37 -21.71
N TRP A 257 -37.77 -26.72 -21.89
CA TRP A 257 -37.22 -28.00 -21.42
C TRP A 257 -37.13 -28.06 -19.89
N LEU A 258 -36.66 -26.96 -19.24
CA LEU A 258 -36.57 -26.85 -17.78
C LEU A 258 -37.96 -26.88 -17.14
N GLN A 259 -38.92 -26.16 -17.73
CA GLN A 259 -40.32 -26.17 -17.24
C GLN A 259 -40.97 -27.54 -17.34
N LYS A 260 -40.80 -28.19 -18.49
CA LYS A 260 -41.47 -29.48 -18.75
C LYS A 260 -40.90 -30.61 -17.91
N HIS A 261 -39.56 -30.65 -17.72
CA HIS A 261 -38.93 -31.83 -17.10
C HIS A 261 -38.60 -31.59 -15.61
N LEU A 262 -38.35 -30.37 -15.20
CA LEU A 262 -37.93 -30.03 -13.84
C LEU A 262 -38.91 -29.09 -13.09
N GLY A 263 -39.93 -28.55 -13.77
CA GLY A 263 -40.84 -27.57 -13.16
C GLY A 263 -40.19 -26.23 -12.81
N ILE A 264 -39.00 -25.93 -13.35
CA ILE A 264 -38.22 -24.76 -13.03
C ILE A 264 -38.49 -23.66 -14.05
N GLN A 265 -38.88 -22.46 -13.59
CA GLN A 265 -39.12 -21.29 -14.45
C GLN A 265 -37.85 -20.50 -14.74
N THR A 266 -36.93 -20.45 -13.78
CA THR A 266 -35.66 -19.72 -13.90
C THR A 266 -34.53 -20.56 -13.33
N LEU A 267 -33.45 -20.70 -14.09
CA LEU A 267 -32.20 -21.29 -13.64
C LEU A 267 -31.05 -20.30 -13.94
N THR A 268 -30.31 -19.91 -12.93
CA THR A 268 -29.13 -19.08 -13.10
C THR A 268 -27.89 -19.90 -12.84
N LEU A 269 -26.98 -19.92 -13.80
CA LEU A 269 -25.62 -20.43 -13.63
C LEU A 269 -24.66 -19.27 -13.51
N SER A 270 -23.83 -19.27 -12.49
CA SER A 270 -22.85 -18.22 -12.29
C SER A 270 -21.50 -18.79 -11.89
N GLY A 271 -20.45 -18.10 -12.31
CA GLY A 271 -19.06 -18.32 -11.91
C GLY A 271 -18.45 -17.02 -11.42
N ASP A 272 -17.69 -17.14 -10.36
CA ASP A 272 -16.96 -16.05 -9.75
C ASP A 272 -15.48 -16.42 -9.61
N LEU A 273 -14.60 -15.53 -10.08
CA LEU A 273 -13.14 -15.62 -9.93
C LEU A 273 -12.67 -14.36 -9.21
N SER A 274 -12.11 -14.51 -8.03
CA SER A 274 -11.52 -13.44 -7.24
C SER A 274 -9.98 -13.50 -7.31
N ASP A 275 -9.34 -12.36 -6.97
CA ASP A 275 -7.88 -12.23 -6.92
C ASP A 275 -7.19 -12.64 -8.23
N LEU A 276 -7.67 -12.09 -9.35
CA LEU A 276 -7.25 -12.49 -10.70
C LEU A 276 -5.75 -12.28 -10.93
N PHE A 277 -5.22 -11.14 -10.50
CA PHE A 277 -3.80 -10.81 -10.57
C PHE A 277 -3.47 -9.61 -9.68
N TYR A 278 -2.21 -9.49 -9.36
CA TYR A 278 -1.59 -8.36 -8.68
C TYR A 278 -0.36 -7.91 -9.49
N TRP A 279 -0.35 -6.64 -9.92
CA TRP A 279 0.75 -6.05 -10.69
C TRP A 279 1.20 -4.76 -10.05
#